data_2c71b1417b266e0b28fc1fe9e14ed1c3
#
_entry.id   2c71b1417b266e0b28fc1fe9e14ed1c3
#
_cell.length_a   1.000
_cell.length_b   1.000
_cell.length_c   1.000
_cell.angle_alpha   90.00
_cell.angle_beta   90.00
_cell.angle_gamma   90.00
#
_symmetry.space_group_name_H-M   'P 1'
#
loop_
_entity.id
_entity.type
_entity.pdbx_description
1 polymer ?
#
loop_
_entity_poly.entity_id
_entity_poly.type
_entity_poly.pdbx_seq_one_letter_code
_entity_poly.pdbx_strand_id
1 'polypeptide(L)'
;MPYNGAGLFSVYIPGTPYVTGTIISSTVANNVNNDFATGLSTAITKNGQTTITANLPMGGFKLTGLTVGSSAADSARLDQLQNVTSNWVVAGGTADAITATYSPALSALVDGQLCYFRATAANATTTPTFSPNGLTARTITLEGGSALRANEIPAANAEVILRYNLANTRWELMNPAFARTGANTDITSTSALTAMTNLATINGSPAVWNNSVNDFRLTLTTGVPVTTSDVTGATTIYLTPYKGNRISLFTSGVWKTYITTELSVALGTLTSGLPYDVFVFDNSGNPTLNIVAWTNSTTRATALVYQDGVLVKSGGAAFRYLGTFYTTSTTQTEDSAAKRFLWNYYNRVFRNWIKTSGTASWTYTIATFRQANADATLQLDCVVGVSEDSTEITAYCPASNASGILVSTGVGVNSTTVNSAQTGGSAAGGNAVGIASTYSAVLPLGRNFFPWLEWSTASGTTTWSALSANNLGSIRGRLMA
;
A
#
# COMPACT_ATOMS: atom_id res chain seq x y z
N MET A 1 -16.27 14.26 59.17
CA MET A 1 -16.13 13.02 58.36
C MET A 1 -14.71 12.58 58.52
N PRO A 2 -14.44 11.33 58.88
CA PRO A 2 -13.07 10.84 59.17
C PRO A 2 -12.16 10.75 57.95
N TYR A 3 -12.72 10.79 56.72
CA TYR A 3 -11.95 10.89 55.48
C TYR A 3 -12.05 12.30 54.88
N ASN A 4 -10.94 12.86 54.43
CA ASN A 4 -10.83 14.25 53.96
C ASN A 4 -11.25 14.48 52.50
N GLY A 5 -11.88 13.53 51.86
CA GLY A 5 -12.22 13.57 50.41
C GLY A 5 -11.07 13.17 49.46
N ALA A 6 -9.82 13.14 49.95
CA ALA A 6 -8.65 12.63 49.22
C ALA A 6 -8.23 11.23 49.70
N GLY A 7 -9.10 10.53 50.42
CA GLY A 7 -8.85 9.19 50.92
C GLY A 7 -7.98 9.12 52.20
N LEU A 8 -7.62 10.22 52.82
CA LEU A 8 -6.86 10.23 54.02
C LEU A 8 -7.80 10.23 55.24
N PHE A 9 -7.64 9.23 56.07
CA PHE A 9 -8.36 9.11 57.34
C PHE A 9 -7.70 9.97 58.40
N SER A 10 -8.47 10.77 59.14
CA SER A 10 -8.00 11.50 60.31
C SER A 10 -9.00 11.38 61.44
N VAL A 11 -8.50 11.14 62.59
CA VAL A 11 -9.30 11.13 63.83
C VAL A 11 -9.53 12.54 64.37
N TYR A 12 -10.47 12.70 65.28
CA TYR A 12 -10.79 13.96 65.97
C TYR A 12 -9.55 14.63 66.54
N ILE A 13 -9.15 15.76 65.97
CA ILE A 13 -7.87 16.44 66.26
C ILE A 13 -7.80 17.04 67.67
N PRO A 14 -8.82 17.70 68.24
CA PRO A 14 -8.78 18.16 69.62
C PRO A 14 -8.83 16.99 70.58
N GLY A 15 -7.69 16.45 70.99
CA GLY A 15 -7.57 15.34 71.94
C GLY A 15 -6.73 14.16 71.46
N THR A 16 -6.17 14.27 70.22
CA THR A 16 -5.19 13.28 69.71
C THR A 16 -3.95 14.00 69.21
N PRO A 17 -2.73 13.54 69.49
CA PRO A 17 -2.40 12.41 70.41
C PRO A 17 -2.66 12.74 71.89
N TYR A 18 -3.05 11.74 72.65
CA TYR A 18 -3.15 11.89 74.09
C TYR A 18 -1.76 12.15 74.73
N VAL A 19 -1.63 13.19 75.56
CA VAL A 19 -0.39 13.57 76.15
C VAL A 19 -0.38 13.06 77.62
N THR A 20 0.75 12.51 78.05
CA THR A 20 0.93 12.02 79.46
C THR A 20 0.61 13.09 80.45
N GLY A 21 -0.23 12.77 81.45
CA GLY A 21 -0.65 13.68 82.52
C GLY A 21 -1.85 14.55 82.18
N THR A 22 -2.44 14.46 81.00
CA THR A 22 -3.69 15.16 80.65
C THR A 22 -4.91 14.32 81.02
N ILE A 23 -5.95 14.91 81.58
CA ILE A 23 -7.22 14.27 81.87
C ILE A 23 -7.95 14.10 80.48
N ILE A 24 -8.20 12.87 80.08
CA ILE A 24 -8.98 12.58 78.87
C ILE A 24 -10.47 12.75 79.22
N SER A 25 -11.15 13.73 78.58
CA SER A 25 -12.57 13.88 78.76
C SER A 25 -13.31 12.74 77.99
N SER A 26 -14.43 12.32 78.58
CA SER A 26 -15.32 11.32 77.91
C SER A 26 -15.79 11.80 76.56
N THR A 27 -15.99 13.08 76.37
CA THR A 27 -16.36 13.67 75.09
C THR A 27 -15.28 13.47 74.02
N VAL A 28 -14.02 13.77 74.37
CA VAL A 28 -12.87 13.57 73.41
C VAL A 28 -12.69 12.10 73.11
N ALA A 29 -12.72 11.21 74.05
CA ALA A 29 -12.61 9.75 73.84
C ALA A 29 -13.77 9.24 72.99
N ASN A 30 -14.97 9.67 73.24
CA ASN A 30 -16.15 9.26 72.45
C ASN A 30 -16.06 9.78 71.00
N ASN A 31 -15.58 11.01 70.80
CA ASN A 31 -15.45 11.57 69.44
C ASN A 31 -14.37 10.79 68.64
N VAL A 32 -13.26 10.46 69.23
CA VAL A 32 -12.22 9.59 68.60
C VAL A 32 -12.79 8.22 68.26
N ASN A 33 -13.50 7.59 69.22
CA ASN A 33 -14.12 6.28 68.98
C ASN A 33 -15.19 6.35 67.87
N ASN A 34 -15.99 7.43 67.82
CA ASN A 34 -17.00 7.64 66.80
C ASN A 34 -16.36 7.84 65.42
N ASP A 35 -15.23 8.55 65.35
CA ASP A 35 -14.49 8.70 64.06
C ASP A 35 -13.95 7.35 63.59
N PHE A 36 -13.39 6.54 64.51
CA PHE A 36 -12.99 5.17 64.13
C PHE A 36 -14.18 4.32 63.68
N ALA A 37 -15.29 4.34 64.41
CA ALA A 37 -16.49 3.61 64.04
C ALA A 37 -17.03 4.05 62.68
N THR A 38 -17.07 5.36 62.42
CA THR A 38 -17.49 5.93 61.13
C THR A 38 -16.52 5.56 60.02
N GLY A 39 -15.20 5.69 60.26
CA GLY A 39 -14.17 5.35 59.29
C GLY A 39 -14.19 3.84 58.90
N LEU A 40 -14.33 2.99 59.92
CA LEU A 40 -14.43 1.54 59.72
C LEU A 40 -15.73 1.15 59.00
N SER A 41 -16.85 1.86 59.32
CA SER A 41 -18.15 1.62 58.65
C SER A 41 -18.16 2.02 57.17
N THR A 42 -17.24 2.89 56.76
CA THR A 42 -17.08 3.31 55.35
C THR A 42 -15.96 2.56 54.63
N ALA A 43 -15.23 1.68 55.32
CA ALA A 43 -14.22 0.83 54.69
C ALA A 43 -14.83 -0.37 53.99
N ILE A 44 -14.20 -0.81 52.92
CA ILE A 44 -14.59 -2.07 52.24
C ILE A 44 -14.17 -3.24 53.11
N THR A 45 -15.14 -3.98 53.64
CA THR A 45 -14.89 -5.14 54.51
C THR A 45 -14.48 -6.37 53.69
N LYS A 46 -13.48 -7.10 54.20
CA LYS A 46 -12.96 -8.32 53.54
C LYS A 46 -14.02 -9.43 53.34
N ASN A 47 -15.05 -9.47 54.15
CA ASN A 47 -16.11 -10.45 54.12
C ASN A 47 -17.35 -10.00 53.31
N GLY A 48 -17.25 -8.86 52.62
CA GLY A 48 -18.31 -8.35 51.73
C GLY A 48 -19.54 -7.78 52.46
N GLN A 49 -19.47 -7.48 53.77
CA GLN A 49 -20.59 -6.89 54.49
C GLN A 49 -20.86 -5.43 54.15
N THR A 50 -19.88 -4.72 53.56
CA THR A 50 -20.03 -3.34 53.15
C THR A 50 -20.38 -3.27 51.66
N THR A 51 -21.57 -2.77 51.34
CA THR A 51 -21.96 -2.48 49.95
C THR A 51 -21.23 -1.24 49.44
N ILE A 52 -20.61 -1.34 48.27
CA ILE A 52 -19.99 -0.21 47.58
C ILE A 52 -21.12 0.63 46.96
N THR A 53 -21.26 1.88 47.44
CA THR A 53 -22.34 2.79 46.97
C THR A 53 -21.89 3.85 45.96
N ALA A 54 -20.61 3.82 45.57
CA ALA A 54 -20.02 4.71 44.55
C ALA A 54 -18.97 3.97 43.75
N ASN A 55 -18.52 4.58 42.62
CA ASN A 55 -17.45 4.02 41.81
C ASN A 55 -16.16 3.82 42.66
N LEU A 56 -15.54 2.63 42.52
CA LEU A 56 -14.27 2.30 43.13
C LEU A 56 -13.10 2.68 42.18
N PRO A 57 -12.40 3.79 42.43
CA PRO A 57 -11.29 4.21 41.57
C PRO A 57 -10.09 3.29 41.81
N MET A 58 -9.70 2.53 40.80
CA MET A 58 -8.61 1.55 40.89
C MET A 58 -7.20 2.17 40.69
N GLY A 59 -7.10 3.44 40.28
CA GLY A 59 -5.84 4.16 40.15
C GLY A 59 -4.79 3.47 39.24
N GLY A 60 -5.21 2.74 38.23
CA GLY A 60 -4.31 1.95 37.37
C GLY A 60 -4.00 0.53 37.88
N PHE A 61 -4.48 0.16 39.07
CA PHE A 61 -4.33 -1.20 39.57
C PHE A 61 -5.45 -2.13 39.10
N LYS A 62 -5.20 -3.43 39.19
CA LYS A 62 -6.11 -4.49 38.72
C LYS A 62 -6.85 -5.14 39.88
N LEU A 63 -8.08 -5.58 39.64
CA LEU A 63 -8.73 -6.60 40.49
C LEU A 63 -8.18 -7.97 40.08
N THR A 64 -7.57 -8.69 41.01
CA THR A 64 -6.99 -10.02 40.79
C THR A 64 -7.69 -11.06 41.66
N GLY A 65 -7.57 -12.33 41.31
CA GLY A 65 -8.19 -13.43 42.04
C GLY A 65 -9.70 -13.53 41.88
N LEU A 66 -10.25 -12.92 40.81
CA LEU A 66 -11.67 -13.04 40.48
C LEU A 66 -12.00 -14.49 40.11
N THR A 67 -13.10 -14.99 40.61
CA THR A 67 -13.70 -16.23 40.11
C THR A 67 -14.37 -16.00 38.77
N VAL A 68 -14.68 -17.10 38.04
CA VAL A 68 -15.45 -17.01 36.80
C VAL A 68 -16.82 -16.43 37.11
N GLY A 69 -17.23 -15.38 36.40
CA GLY A 69 -18.59 -14.82 36.49
C GLY A 69 -19.59 -15.86 36.00
N SER A 70 -20.63 -16.12 36.80
CA SER A 70 -21.67 -17.13 36.56
C SER A 70 -23.06 -16.49 36.42
N SER A 71 -23.19 -15.21 36.72
CA SER A 71 -24.41 -14.41 36.65
C SER A 71 -24.17 -13.16 35.82
N ALA A 72 -25.21 -12.61 35.24
CA ALA A 72 -25.16 -11.38 34.42
C ALA A 72 -24.67 -10.15 35.22
N ALA A 73 -24.74 -10.19 36.53
CA ALA A 73 -24.28 -9.12 37.43
C ALA A 73 -22.82 -9.33 37.92
N ASP A 74 -22.18 -10.42 37.61
CA ASP A 74 -20.83 -10.72 38.06
C ASP A 74 -19.80 -9.98 37.19
N SER A 75 -18.62 -9.72 37.77
CA SER A 75 -17.46 -9.24 37.02
C SER A 75 -16.95 -10.33 36.09
N ALA A 76 -16.76 -9.98 34.82
CA ALA A 76 -16.11 -10.89 33.87
C ALA A 76 -14.60 -10.93 34.09
N ARG A 77 -14.00 -12.13 34.07
CA ARG A 77 -12.55 -12.30 34.01
C ARG A 77 -12.08 -12.12 32.55
N LEU A 78 -10.83 -11.67 32.39
CA LEU A 78 -10.24 -11.46 31.06
C LEU A 78 -10.23 -12.74 30.20
N ASP A 79 -10.01 -13.90 30.81
CA ASP A 79 -10.01 -15.19 30.11
C ASP A 79 -11.40 -15.58 29.59
N GLN A 80 -12.49 -15.21 30.27
CA GLN A 80 -13.86 -15.43 29.77
C GLN A 80 -14.10 -14.65 28.49
N LEU A 81 -13.50 -13.45 28.37
CA LEU A 81 -13.57 -12.60 27.18
C LEU A 81 -12.66 -13.13 26.07
N GLN A 82 -11.42 -13.53 26.40
CA GLN A 82 -10.44 -14.04 25.44
C GLN A 82 -10.80 -15.42 24.89
N ASN A 83 -11.31 -16.29 25.73
CA ASN A 83 -11.66 -17.67 25.37
C ASN A 83 -13.09 -17.81 24.84
N VAL A 84 -13.81 -16.67 24.72
CA VAL A 84 -15.23 -16.62 24.25
C VAL A 84 -16.16 -17.57 25.00
N THR A 85 -15.78 -18.04 26.18
CA THR A 85 -16.52 -19.05 26.95
C THR A 85 -17.92 -18.63 27.41
N SER A 86 -18.16 -17.29 27.39
CA SER A 86 -19.47 -16.71 27.73
C SER A 86 -20.48 -16.72 26.57
N ASN A 87 -20.01 -16.81 25.32
CA ASN A 87 -20.88 -16.69 24.15
C ASN A 87 -20.61 -17.72 23.03
N TRP A 88 -19.75 -18.73 23.30
CA TRP A 88 -19.51 -19.85 22.39
C TRP A 88 -19.80 -21.18 23.05
N VAL A 89 -20.55 -22.05 22.36
CA VAL A 89 -20.90 -23.39 22.83
C VAL A 89 -21.02 -24.38 21.66
N VAL A 90 -21.13 -25.67 21.97
CA VAL A 90 -21.58 -26.67 20.99
C VAL A 90 -23.11 -26.69 21.01
N ALA A 91 -23.73 -26.53 19.85
CA ALA A 91 -25.18 -26.55 19.73
C ALA A 91 -25.78 -27.92 20.10
N GLY A 92 -27.01 -27.89 20.58
CA GLY A 92 -27.89 -29.02 20.76
C GLY A 92 -29.11 -28.93 19.83
N GLY A 93 -30.11 -29.75 20.08
CA GLY A 93 -31.35 -29.80 19.30
C GLY A 93 -31.20 -30.60 18.00
N THR A 94 -31.87 -30.12 16.94
CA THR A 94 -31.86 -30.76 15.61
C THR A 94 -31.32 -29.81 14.56
N ALA A 95 -31.16 -30.26 13.32
CA ALA A 95 -30.70 -29.46 12.18
C ALA A 95 -31.47 -28.15 11.98
N ASP A 96 -32.79 -28.17 12.25
CA ASP A 96 -33.67 -27.01 11.99
C ASP A 96 -34.34 -26.46 13.26
N ALA A 97 -34.10 -27.09 14.44
CA ALA A 97 -34.50 -26.58 15.74
C ALA A 97 -33.28 -26.57 16.66
N ILE A 98 -32.43 -25.58 16.46
CA ILE A 98 -31.12 -25.47 17.08
C ILE A 98 -31.26 -24.89 18.49
N THR A 99 -30.61 -25.47 19.47
CA THR A 99 -30.54 -24.96 20.84
C THR A 99 -29.11 -24.73 21.27
N ALA A 100 -28.92 -23.85 22.25
CA ALA A 100 -27.59 -23.61 22.85
C ALA A 100 -27.77 -23.24 24.33
N THR A 101 -26.82 -23.68 25.18
CA THR A 101 -26.82 -23.34 26.61
C THR A 101 -25.56 -22.59 26.95
N TYR A 102 -25.68 -21.25 27.05
CA TYR A 102 -24.58 -20.37 27.42
C TYR A 102 -24.46 -20.24 28.94
N SER A 103 -23.28 -19.95 29.43
CA SER A 103 -23.01 -19.62 30.83
C SER A 103 -22.13 -18.38 30.93
N PRO A 104 -22.59 -17.27 31.54
CA PRO A 104 -23.89 -17.09 32.20
C PRO A 104 -25.07 -17.26 31.23
N ALA A 105 -26.22 -17.72 31.77
CA ALA A 105 -27.40 -17.92 30.96
C ALA A 105 -27.96 -16.59 30.43
N LEU A 106 -28.35 -16.57 29.17
CA LEU A 106 -29.10 -15.45 28.60
C LEU A 106 -30.48 -15.38 29.19
N SER A 107 -30.86 -14.26 29.81
CA SER A 107 -32.16 -14.07 30.44
C SER A 107 -33.19 -13.44 29.49
N ALA A 108 -32.77 -12.78 28.41
CA ALA A 108 -33.63 -12.19 27.41
C ALA A 108 -32.86 -12.04 26.07
N LEU A 109 -33.59 -11.93 24.96
CA LEU A 109 -33.03 -11.57 23.67
C LEU A 109 -32.97 -10.05 23.53
N VAL A 110 -31.78 -9.50 23.31
CA VAL A 110 -31.56 -8.06 23.13
C VAL A 110 -31.11 -7.76 21.70
N ASP A 111 -31.43 -6.57 21.21
CA ASP A 111 -31.05 -6.16 19.87
C ASP A 111 -29.53 -6.14 19.69
N GLY A 112 -29.06 -6.65 18.55
CA GLY A 112 -27.63 -6.75 18.25
C GLY A 112 -26.88 -7.85 19.00
N GLN A 113 -27.54 -8.65 19.84
CA GLN A 113 -26.90 -9.75 20.57
C GLN A 113 -26.27 -10.75 19.62
N LEU A 114 -24.99 -11.06 19.86
CA LEU A 114 -24.24 -12.09 19.13
C LEU A 114 -24.25 -13.41 19.91
N CYS A 115 -24.50 -14.49 19.19
CA CYS A 115 -24.38 -15.85 19.68
C CYS A 115 -23.49 -16.66 18.74
N TYR A 116 -22.52 -17.36 19.30
CA TYR A 116 -21.59 -18.21 18.57
C TYR A 116 -21.82 -19.67 18.98
N PHE A 117 -21.89 -20.56 18.02
CA PHE A 117 -21.97 -21.98 18.34
C PHE A 117 -21.39 -22.86 17.23
N ARG A 118 -20.94 -24.03 17.61
CA ARG A 118 -20.59 -25.08 16.66
C ARG A 118 -21.83 -25.90 16.34
N ALA A 119 -22.20 -25.94 15.06
CA ALA A 119 -23.36 -26.71 14.60
C ALA A 119 -23.13 -28.23 14.73
N THR A 120 -24.18 -28.97 15.03
CA THR A 120 -24.16 -30.44 15.07
C THR A 120 -24.64 -31.09 13.78
N ALA A 121 -25.30 -30.31 12.91
CA ALA A 121 -25.77 -30.75 11.60
C ALA A 121 -25.93 -29.54 10.66
N ALA A 122 -26.02 -29.80 9.35
CA ALA A 122 -26.45 -28.81 8.37
C ALA A 122 -27.96 -28.55 8.53
N ASN A 123 -28.42 -27.30 8.28
CA ASN A 123 -29.85 -27.03 8.19
C ASN A 123 -30.45 -27.71 6.96
N ALA A 124 -31.58 -28.39 7.16
CA ALA A 124 -32.28 -29.10 6.08
C ALA A 124 -33.37 -28.23 5.43
N THR A 125 -33.95 -27.29 6.19
CA THR A 125 -35.02 -26.43 5.72
C THR A 125 -34.54 -24.99 5.49
N THR A 126 -35.42 -24.17 4.91
CA THR A 126 -35.15 -22.76 4.65
C THR A 126 -35.49 -21.84 5.84
N THR A 127 -36.08 -22.39 6.90
CA THR A 127 -36.54 -21.64 8.08
C THR A 127 -36.08 -22.29 9.37
N PRO A 128 -34.81 -22.63 9.56
CA PRO A 128 -34.34 -23.16 10.83
C PRO A 128 -34.56 -22.15 11.94
N THR A 129 -34.66 -22.64 13.18
CA THR A 129 -34.87 -21.82 14.37
C THR A 129 -33.75 -21.99 15.35
N PHE A 130 -33.52 -20.94 16.18
CA PHE A 130 -32.54 -20.97 17.26
C PHE A 130 -33.15 -20.50 18.58
N SER A 131 -32.90 -21.29 19.64
CA SER A 131 -33.36 -21.02 21.01
C SER A 131 -32.18 -21.12 21.98
N PRO A 132 -31.55 -19.97 22.36
CA PRO A 132 -30.52 -19.98 23.40
C PRO A 132 -31.15 -20.05 24.78
N ASN A 133 -30.59 -20.87 25.69
CA ASN A 133 -30.97 -21.03 27.07
C ASN A 133 -32.51 -21.25 27.30
N GLY A 134 -33.18 -21.90 26.33
CA GLY A 134 -34.62 -22.11 26.41
C GLY A 134 -35.51 -20.88 26.18
N LEU A 135 -34.93 -19.77 25.76
CA LEU A 135 -35.69 -18.59 25.33
C LEU A 135 -36.52 -18.92 24.07
N THR A 136 -37.53 -18.11 23.79
CA THR A 136 -38.41 -18.31 22.63
C THR A 136 -37.61 -18.53 21.35
N ALA A 137 -37.81 -19.64 20.70
CA ALA A 137 -37.18 -19.95 19.43
C ALA A 137 -37.55 -18.89 18.36
N ARG A 138 -36.56 -18.43 17.63
CA ARG A 138 -36.73 -17.46 16.54
C ARG A 138 -36.09 -17.99 15.27
N THR A 139 -36.72 -17.68 14.13
CA THR A 139 -36.24 -18.09 12.82
C THR A 139 -34.86 -17.49 12.53
N ILE A 140 -33.98 -18.28 11.95
CA ILE A 140 -32.70 -17.81 11.40
C ILE A 140 -32.92 -17.42 9.95
N THR A 141 -32.48 -16.21 9.58
CA THR A 141 -32.52 -15.69 8.21
C THR A 141 -31.11 -15.23 7.78
N LEU A 142 -30.93 -14.93 6.51
CA LEU A 142 -29.80 -14.14 6.07
C LEU A 142 -29.96 -12.69 6.54
N GLU A 143 -28.90 -11.91 6.52
CA GLU A 143 -28.96 -10.47 6.75
C GLU A 143 -29.96 -9.82 5.76
N GLY A 144 -30.81 -8.93 6.27
CA GLY A 144 -31.92 -8.36 5.48
C GLY A 144 -33.18 -9.21 5.46
N GLY A 145 -33.20 -10.44 6.03
CA GLY A 145 -34.41 -11.22 6.28
C GLY A 145 -34.77 -12.27 5.23
N SER A 146 -33.96 -12.48 4.23
CA SER A 146 -34.16 -13.58 3.28
C SER A 146 -34.04 -14.92 3.97
N ALA A 147 -34.86 -15.89 3.60
CA ALA A 147 -34.79 -17.25 4.11
C ALA A 147 -33.43 -17.89 3.79
N LEU A 148 -32.95 -18.78 4.66
CA LEU A 148 -31.78 -19.59 4.38
C LEU A 148 -32.08 -20.59 3.24
N ARG A 149 -31.04 -21.09 2.63
CA ARG A 149 -31.10 -22.29 1.80
C ARG A 149 -30.75 -23.51 2.67
N ALA A 150 -31.15 -24.69 2.26
CA ALA A 150 -30.64 -25.90 2.85
C ALA A 150 -29.11 -25.93 2.74
N ASN A 151 -28.43 -26.35 3.79
CA ASN A 151 -26.98 -26.32 3.92
C ASN A 151 -26.34 -24.92 3.94
N GLU A 152 -27.07 -23.84 4.24
CA GLU A 152 -26.49 -22.53 4.51
C GLU A 152 -25.66 -22.55 5.81
N ILE A 153 -26.09 -23.37 6.78
CA ILE A 153 -25.23 -23.91 7.84
C ILE A 153 -24.71 -25.24 7.29
N PRO A 154 -23.45 -25.35 6.86
CA PRO A 154 -23.07 -26.33 5.83
C PRO A 154 -22.88 -27.77 6.34
N ALA A 155 -22.60 -27.98 7.61
CA ALA A 155 -22.30 -29.30 8.14
C ALA A 155 -22.22 -29.32 9.67
N ALA A 156 -22.15 -30.53 10.24
CA ALA A 156 -21.66 -30.71 11.59
C ALA A 156 -20.24 -30.10 11.74
N ASN A 157 -19.96 -29.55 12.90
CA ASN A 157 -18.74 -28.82 13.24
C ASN A 157 -18.51 -27.46 12.50
N ALA A 158 -19.50 -26.96 11.76
CA ALA A 158 -19.42 -25.59 11.23
C ALA A 158 -19.57 -24.59 12.39
N GLU A 159 -18.76 -23.58 12.40
CA GLU A 159 -18.89 -22.44 13.31
C GLU A 159 -19.99 -21.52 12.78
N VAL A 160 -20.93 -21.13 13.64
CA VAL A 160 -22.10 -20.30 13.30
C VAL A 160 -22.10 -19.06 14.14
N ILE A 161 -22.32 -17.93 13.49
CA ILE A 161 -22.43 -16.61 14.11
C ILE A 161 -23.81 -16.07 13.82
N LEU A 162 -24.61 -15.88 14.86
CA LEU A 162 -25.94 -15.29 14.77
C LEU A 162 -25.98 -13.94 15.47
N ARG A 163 -26.64 -12.96 14.85
CA ARG A 163 -27.00 -11.67 15.44
C ARG A 163 -28.52 -11.60 15.61
N TYR A 164 -28.98 -11.22 16.79
CA TYR A 164 -30.42 -11.03 17.02
C TYR A 164 -30.89 -9.67 16.53
N ASN A 165 -31.92 -9.65 15.72
CA ASN A 165 -32.62 -8.45 15.25
C ASN A 165 -33.97 -8.37 15.99
N LEU A 166 -34.03 -7.52 17.01
CA LEU A 166 -35.20 -7.40 17.86
C LEU A 166 -36.40 -6.79 17.11
N ALA A 167 -36.14 -5.80 16.24
CA ALA A 167 -37.18 -5.14 15.48
C ALA A 167 -37.98 -6.11 14.58
N ASN A 168 -37.28 -7.12 14.07
CA ASN A 168 -37.82 -8.15 13.16
C ASN A 168 -38.02 -9.48 13.85
N THR A 169 -37.72 -9.60 15.14
CA THR A 169 -37.86 -10.81 16.00
C THR A 169 -37.26 -12.08 15.39
N ARG A 170 -36.06 -11.97 14.80
CA ARG A 170 -35.37 -13.05 14.12
C ARG A 170 -33.87 -13.05 14.42
N TRP A 171 -33.22 -14.19 14.17
CA TRP A 171 -31.78 -14.29 14.10
C TRP A 171 -31.28 -14.07 12.67
N GLU A 172 -30.18 -13.40 12.51
CA GLU A 172 -29.51 -13.16 11.22
C GLU A 172 -28.18 -13.90 11.22
N LEU A 173 -27.96 -14.76 10.21
CA LEU A 173 -26.73 -15.52 10.01
C LEU A 173 -25.68 -14.60 9.42
N MET A 174 -24.60 -14.37 10.18
CA MET A 174 -23.54 -13.44 9.82
C MET A 174 -22.44 -14.07 8.95
N ASN A 175 -22.34 -15.41 8.96
CA ASN A 175 -21.34 -16.16 8.20
C ASN A 175 -21.98 -17.30 7.39
N PRO A 176 -22.85 -16.98 6.42
CA PRO A 176 -23.46 -17.98 5.56
C PRO A 176 -22.40 -18.76 4.79
N ALA A 177 -22.72 -19.99 4.41
CA ALA A 177 -21.83 -20.82 3.64
C ALA A 177 -21.55 -20.17 2.27
N PHE A 178 -20.28 -19.92 1.99
CA PHE A 178 -19.85 -19.57 0.65
C PHE A 178 -19.75 -20.84 -0.19
N ALA A 179 -19.96 -20.71 -1.51
CA ALA A 179 -19.77 -21.81 -2.44
C ALA A 179 -18.42 -22.50 -2.19
N ARG A 180 -18.46 -23.79 -1.83
CA ARG A 180 -17.25 -24.61 -1.68
C ARG A 180 -16.64 -24.88 -3.06
N THR A 181 -15.33 -25.12 -3.08
CA THR A 181 -14.63 -25.59 -4.29
C THR A 181 -15.28 -26.88 -4.79
N GLY A 182 -16.00 -26.78 -5.89
CA GLY A 182 -16.80 -27.83 -6.54
C GLY A 182 -17.78 -27.17 -7.51
N ALA A 183 -18.52 -27.93 -8.26
CA ALA A 183 -19.55 -27.37 -9.13
C ALA A 183 -20.53 -26.55 -8.29
N ASN A 184 -20.48 -25.23 -8.46
CA ASN A 184 -21.41 -24.33 -7.80
C ASN A 184 -22.75 -24.39 -8.52
N THR A 185 -23.63 -25.29 -8.06
CA THR A 185 -24.97 -25.46 -8.60
C THR A 185 -25.93 -24.32 -8.21
N ASP A 186 -25.49 -23.39 -7.37
CA ASP A 186 -26.30 -22.26 -6.90
C ASP A 186 -26.32 -21.10 -7.89
N ILE A 187 -25.43 -21.09 -8.87
CA ILE A 187 -25.48 -20.13 -9.97
C ILE A 187 -26.41 -20.68 -11.07
N THR A 188 -27.69 -20.63 -10.80
CA THR A 188 -28.72 -21.13 -11.75
C THR A 188 -29.26 -20.06 -12.71
N SER A 189 -28.83 -18.79 -12.53
CA SER A 189 -29.30 -17.68 -13.35
C SER A 189 -28.20 -17.16 -14.28
N THR A 190 -28.40 -17.33 -15.57
CA THR A 190 -27.55 -16.77 -16.61
C THR A 190 -27.52 -15.24 -16.64
N SER A 191 -28.50 -14.55 -16.08
CA SER A 191 -28.53 -13.09 -15.99
C SER A 191 -27.56 -12.55 -14.93
N ALA A 192 -27.32 -13.27 -13.84
CA ALA A 192 -26.25 -12.94 -12.90
C ALA A 192 -24.87 -13.30 -13.48
N LEU A 193 -24.79 -14.32 -14.32
CA LEU A 193 -23.58 -14.67 -15.08
C LEU A 193 -23.28 -13.71 -16.21
N THR A 194 -24.24 -12.95 -16.74
CA THR A 194 -23.97 -12.05 -17.87
C THR A 194 -23.01 -10.92 -17.49
N ALA A 195 -23.02 -10.47 -16.25
CA ALA A 195 -21.97 -9.60 -15.71
C ALA A 195 -20.64 -10.35 -15.50
N MET A 196 -20.68 -11.68 -15.40
CA MET A 196 -19.52 -12.57 -15.21
C MET A 196 -19.21 -13.41 -16.47
N THR A 197 -19.97 -13.25 -17.56
CA THR A 197 -19.81 -14.05 -18.80
C THR A 197 -18.46 -13.78 -19.47
N ASN A 198 -17.85 -12.66 -19.13
CA ASN A 198 -16.47 -12.43 -19.52
C ASN A 198 -15.47 -13.16 -18.59
N LEU A 199 -15.93 -13.77 -17.50
CA LEU A 199 -15.10 -14.57 -16.59
C LEU A 199 -15.08 -16.05 -16.95
N ALA A 200 -16.05 -16.54 -17.69
CA ALA A 200 -16.23 -17.95 -17.83
C ALA A 200 -16.75 -18.37 -19.19
N THR A 201 -15.93 -18.28 -20.22
CA THR A 201 -15.91 -19.42 -21.09
C THR A 201 -15.02 -20.46 -20.45
N ILE A 202 -15.58 -21.12 -19.43
CA ILE A 202 -15.03 -22.32 -18.85
C ILE A 202 -15.42 -23.45 -19.78
N ASN A 203 -14.75 -23.52 -20.89
CA ASN A 203 -14.53 -24.69 -21.72
C ASN A 203 -13.45 -24.29 -22.74
N GLY A 204 -12.21 -24.15 -22.26
CA GLY A 204 -11.05 -24.07 -23.12
C GLY A 204 -10.71 -22.69 -23.71
N SER A 205 -11.44 -21.63 -23.36
CA SER A 205 -11.02 -20.26 -23.65
C SER A 205 -11.01 -19.46 -22.35
N PRO A 206 -9.90 -18.81 -22.00
CA PRO A 206 -9.85 -18.04 -20.78
C PRO A 206 -10.79 -16.85 -20.89
N ALA A 207 -11.82 -16.87 -20.09
CA ALA A 207 -12.57 -15.67 -19.81
C ALA A 207 -11.73 -14.75 -18.97
N VAL A 208 -11.31 -13.68 -19.50
CA VAL A 208 -10.48 -12.74 -18.80
C VAL A 208 -11.17 -11.40 -18.71
N TRP A 209 -11.57 -11.08 -17.52
CA TRP A 209 -11.93 -9.73 -17.11
C TRP A 209 -10.68 -8.91 -16.81
N ASN A 210 -9.67 -9.02 -17.61
CA ASN A 210 -8.50 -8.23 -17.36
C ASN A 210 -8.05 -7.53 -18.64
N ASN A 211 -8.77 -6.43 -18.95
CA ASN A 211 -8.34 -5.48 -19.96
C ASN A 211 -6.93 -4.93 -19.70
N SER A 212 -6.47 -4.96 -18.45
CA SER A 212 -5.16 -4.44 -18.04
C SER A 212 -4.02 -5.45 -18.17
N VAL A 213 -4.26 -6.74 -18.45
CA VAL A 213 -3.17 -7.74 -18.53
C VAL A 213 -2.15 -7.35 -19.58
N ASN A 214 -0.91 -7.19 -19.12
CA ASN A 214 0.27 -7.14 -19.93
C ASN A 214 1.45 -7.68 -19.10
N ASP A 215 1.82 -8.93 -19.39
CA ASP A 215 2.90 -9.62 -18.69
C ASP A 215 4.29 -9.32 -19.30
N PHE A 216 4.35 -8.52 -20.37
CA PHE A 216 5.54 -8.27 -21.19
C PHE A 216 6.22 -6.94 -20.85
N ARG A 217 7.45 -6.80 -21.32
CA ARG A 217 8.23 -5.57 -21.37
C ARG A 217 8.82 -5.34 -22.75
N LEU A 218 8.95 -4.07 -23.13
CA LEU A 218 9.80 -3.68 -24.27
C LEU A 218 11.27 -3.80 -23.86
N THR A 219 12.08 -4.34 -24.74
CA THR A 219 13.53 -4.47 -24.58
C THR A 219 14.24 -4.35 -25.91
N LEU A 220 15.56 -4.11 -25.86
CA LEU A 220 16.42 -4.07 -27.06
C LEU A 220 17.24 -5.35 -27.25
N THR A 221 17.05 -6.35 -26.36
CA THR A 221 17.77 -7.63 -26.42
C THR A 221 16.75 -8.77 -26.35
N THR A 222 16.74 -9.62 -27.37
CA THR A 222 15.84 -10.78 -27.42
C THR A 222 15.99 -11.68 -26.19
N GLY A 223 14.87 -12.12 -25.63
CA GLY A 223 14.78 -13.00 -24.47
C GLY A 223 15.22 -12.38 -23.13
N VAL A 224 15.63 -11.10 -23.11
CA VAL A 224 16.10 -10.41 -21.91
C VAL A 224 15.18 -9.24 -21.59
N PRO A 225 14.18 -9.39 -20.73
CA PRO A 225 13.18 -8.34 -20.44
C PRO A 225 13.74 -7.12 -19.70
N VAL A 226 14.83 -7.28 -18.97
CA VAL A 226 15.57 -6.20 -18.29
C VAL A 226 17.05 -6.35 -18.58
N THR A 227 17.59 -5.51 -19.46
CA THR A 227 19.01 -5.52 -19.80
C THR A 227 19.85 -4.99 -18.64
N THR A 228 20.99 -5.63 -18.36
CA THR A 228 21.96 -5.25 -17.32
C THR A 228 23.20 -4.59 -17.89
N SER A 229 23.41 -4.70 -19.18
CA SER A 229 24.50 -4.07 -19.95
C SER A 229 23.95 -3.03 -20.92
N ASP A 230 24.81 -2.15 -21.38
CA ASP A 230 24.49 -1.15 -22.39
C ASP A 230 24.18 -1.81 -23.73
N VAL A 231 23.07 -1.37 -24.34
CA VAL A 231 22.69 -1.74 -25.70
C VAL A 231 22.71 -0.49 -26.55
N THR A 232 23.69 -0.39 -27.43
CA THR A 232 23.85 0.74 -28.36
C THR A 232 23.64 0.26 -29.79
N GLY A 233 22.95 1.06 -30.61
CA GLY A 233 22.75 0.73 -32.01
C GLY A 233 21.75 -0.40 -32.27
N ALA A 234 20.77 -0.61 -31.41
CA ALA A 234 19.72 -1.59 -31.62
C ALA A 234 18.84 -1.25 -32.81
N THR A 235 18.61 -2.20 -33.70
CA THR A 235 17.80 -2.07 -34.93
C THR A 235 16.41 -2.73 -34.80
N THR A 236 16.15 -3.37 -33.66
CA THR A 236 14.91 -4.09 -33.39
C THR A 236 14.45 -3.83 -31.98
N ILE A 237 13.15 -3.68 -31.77
CA ILE A 237 12.51 -3.66 -30.46
C ILE A 237 11.78 -4.99 -30.28
N TYR A 238 11.93 -5.57 -29.10
CA TYR A 238 11.27 -6.79 -28.68
C TYR A 238 10.23 -6.49 -27.60
N LEU A 239 9.12 -7.21 -27.62
CA LEU A 239 8.18 -7.31 -26.52
C LEU A 239 8.37 -8.68 -25.88
N THR A 240 9.13 -8.73 -24.80
CA THR A 240 9.61 -9.97 -24.18
C THR A 240 8.77 -10.33 -22.96
N PRO A 241 8.40 -11.60 -22.75
CA PRO A 241 7.77 -12.07 -21.53
C PRO A 241 8.58 -11.69 -20.28
N TYR A 242 7.89 -11.15 -19.25
CA TYR A 242 8.55 -10.71 -17.99
C TYR A 242 7.88 -11.30 -16.74
N LYS A 243 6.57 -11.10 -16.59
CA LYS A 243 5.79 -11.67 -15.46
C LYS A 243 4.89 -12.83 -15.89
N GLY A 244 4.91 -13.16 -17.15
CA GLY A 244 4.11 -14.18 -17.80
C GLY A 244 4.13 -13.94 -19.30
N ASN A 245 3.19 -14.57 -20.01
CA ASN A 245 3.11 -14.56 -21.48
C ASN A 245 1.72 -14.15 -22.00
N ARG A 246 0.98 -13.32 -21.22
CA ARG A 246 -0.37 -12.90 -21.57
C ARG A 246 -0.44 -11.41 -21.88
N ILE A 247 -1.22 -11.06 -22.86
CA ILE A 247 -1.53 -9.67 -23.21
C ILE A 247 -2.99 -9.54 -23.65
N SER A 248 -3.70 -8.54 -23.15
CA SER A 248 -5.07 -8.25 -23.55
C SER A 248 -5.13 -7.16 -24.61
N LEU A 249 -5.85 -7.41 -25.70
CA LEU A 249 -6.05 -6.50 -26.82
C LEU A 249 -7.53 -6.24 -27.04
N PHE A 250 -7.88 -5.00 -27.43
CA PHE A 250 -9.24 -4.65 -27.80
C PHE A 250 -9.48 -4.99 -29.28
N THR A 251 -10.36 -5.95 -29.54
CA THR A 251 -10.67 -6.41 -30.89
C THR A 251 -12.15 -6.73 -31.00
N SER A 252 -12.77 -6.33 -32.14
CA SER A 252 -14.20 -6.54 -32.40
C SER A 252 -15.13 -6.04 -31.26
N GLY A 253 -14.78 -4.93 -30.60
CA GLY A 253 -15.59 -4.32 -29.56
C GLY A 253 -15.42 -4.93 -28.17
N VAL A 254 -14.50 -5.88 -27.98
CA VAL A 254 -14.25 -6.56 -26.69
C VAL A 254 -12.76 -6.71 -26.40
N TRP A 255 -12.42 -6.81 -25.13
CA TRP A 255 -11.06 -7.19 -24.70
C TRP A 255 -10.88 -8.70 -24.78
N LYS A 256 -9.82 -9.12 -25.46
CA LYS A 256 -9.44 -10.52 -25.60
C LYS A 256 -8.01 -10.71 -25.14
N THR A 257 -7.76 -11.71 -24.29
CA THR A 257 -6.41 -12.05 -23.84
C THR A 257 -5.77 -13.08 -24.75
N TYR A 258 -4.56 -12.78 -25.16
CA TYR A 258 -3.69 -13.62 -25.96
C TYR A 258 -2.59 -14.20 -25.10
N ILE A 259 -2.27 -15.46 -25.36
CA ILE A 259 -1.05 -16.11 -24.87
C ILE A 259 -0.09 -16.15 -26.06
N THR A 260 1.06 -15.52 -25.93
CA THR A 260 2.03 -15.42 -27.03
C THR A 260 3.47 -15.53 -26.53
N THR A 261 4.38 -15.76 -27.42
CA THR A 261 5.83 -15.70 -27.17
C THR A 261 6.33 -14.26 -27.37
N GLU A 262 7.63 -14.07 -27.39
CA GLU A 262 8.24 -12.78 -27.70
C GLU A 262 7.79 -12.29 -29.07
N LEU A 263 7.43 -11.01 -29.15
CA LEU A 263 7.15 -10.31 -30.40
C LEU A 263 8.30 -9.35 -30.71
N SER A 264 8.49 -9.04 -31.99
CA SER A 264 9.51 -8.09 -32.40
C SER A 264 9.05 -7.18 -33.54
N VAL A 265 9.66 -6.00 -33.62
CA VAL A 265 9.50 -5.07 -34.74
C VAL A 265 10.87 -4.50 -35.11
N ALA A 266 11.25 -4.69 -36.39
CA ALA A 266 12.43 -4.02 -36.93
C ALA A 266 12.16 -2.53 -37.12
N LEU A 267 13.13 -1.67 -36.79
CA LEU A 267 12.97 -0.23 -36.89
C LEU A 267 12.88 0.23 -38.34
N GLY A 268 13.54 -0.49 -39.27
CA GLY A 268 13.58 -0.07 -40.67
C GLY A 268 14.27 1.29 -40.82
N THR A 269 13.73 2.12 -41.71
CA THR A 269 14.20 3.49 -41.91
C THR A 269 13.24 4.48 -41.23
N LEU A 270 13.69 5.12 -40.17
CA LEU A 270 12.96 6.09 -39.37
C LEU A 270 13.58 7.49 -39.47
N THR A 271 12.92 8.50 -38.92
CA THR A 271 13.53 9.82 -38.70
C THR A 271 14.47 9.74 -37.50
N SER A 272 15.74 10.16 -37.69
CA SER A 272 16.72 10.25 -36.60
C SER A 272 16.36 11.37 -35.63
N GLY A 273 16.60 11.16 -34.33
CA GLY A 273 16.37 12.17 -33.31
C GLY A 273 14.90 12.41 -32.98
N LEU A 274 14.05 11.41 -33.15
CA LEU A 274 12.61 11.52 -32.94
C LEU A 274 12.08 10.40 -32.04
N PRO A 275 11.14 10.70 -31.11
CA PRO A 275 10.42 9.66 -30.39
C PRO A 275 9.43 8.91 -31.28
N TYR A 276 9.18 7.63 -30.93
CA TYR A 276 8.19 6.77 -31.53
C TYR A 276 7.43 6.04 -30.43
N ASP A 277 6.11 6.00 -30.52
CA ASP A 277 5.30 5.13 -29.67
C ASP A 277 5.26 3.72 -30.23
N VAL A 278 5.30 2.75 -29.32
CA VAL A 278 5.15 1.33 -29.62
C VAL A 278 3.77 0.87 -29.20
N PHE A 279 3.06 0.29 -30.14
CA PHE A 279 1.74 -0.29 -29.93
C PHE A 279 1.75 -1.79 -30.23
N VAL A 280 0.76 -2.49 -29.71
CA VAL A 280 0.43 -3.86 -30.08
C VAL A 280 -1.04 -3.93 -30.45
N PHE A 281 -1.38 -4.69 -31.47
CA PHE A 281 -2.74 -4.89 -31.94
C PHE A 281 -2.98 -6.33 -32.42
N ASP A 282 -4.26 -6.71 -32.53
CA ASP A 282 -4.64 -8.02 -33.06
C ASP A 282 -4.64 -7.97 -34.61
N ASN A 283 -3.71 -8.64 -35.20
CA ASN A 283 -3.67 -8.87 -36.64
C ASN A 283 -4.25 -10.24 -36.98
N SER A 284 -5.58 -10.30 -37.10
CA SER A 284 -6.30 -11.52 -37.45
C SER A 284 -5.98 -12.72 -36.53
N GLY A 285 -5.98 -12.48 -35.21
CA GLY A 285 -5.69 -13.50 -34.19
C GLY A 285 -4.25 -13.54 -33.75
N ASN A 286 -3.36 -12.75 -34.37
CA ASN A 286 -1.92 -12.72 -34.04
C ASN A 286 -1.51 -11.35 -33.50
N PRO A 287 -1.12 -11.24 -32.21
CA PRO A 287 -0.57 -10.01 -31.67
C PRO A 287 0.63 -9.52 -32.50
N THR A 288 0.61 -8.28 -32.92
CA THR A 288 1.63 -7.71 -33.82
C THR A 288 2.02 -6.32 -33.30
N LEU A 289 3.32 -5.99 -33.31
CA LEU A 289 3.81 -4.67 -32.94
C LEU A 289 3.67 -3.66 -34.07
N ASN A 290 3.41 -2.42 -33.71
CA ASN A 290 3.36 -1.27 -34.60
C ASN A 290 4.08 -0.08 -33.95
N ILE A 291 4.79 0.73 -34.74
CA ILE A 291 5.49 1.93 -34.29
C ILE A 291 4.91 3.16 -34.97
N VAL A 292 4.73 4.26 -34.21
CA VAL A 292 4.13 5.50 -34.70
C VAL A 292 5.02 6.66 -34.31
N ALA A 293 5.47 7.46 -35.30
CA ALA A 293 6.32 8.63 -35.09
C ALA A 293 5.61 9.73 -34.29
N TRP A 294 6.37 10.50 -33.52
CA TRP A 294 5.93 11.76 -32.98
C TRP A 294 6.10 12.91 -34.01
N THR A 295 5.48 14.05 -33.74
CA THR A 295 5.66 15.26 -34.56
C THR A 295 7.04 15.89 -34.35
N ASN A 296 7.50 15.86 -33.11
CA ASN A 296 8.82 16.35 -32.70
C ASN A 296 9.26 15.70 -31.40
N SER A 297 10.37 16.13 -30.81
CA SER A 297 10.93 15.49 -29.60
C SER A 297 10.05 15.57 -28.33
N THR A 298 8.99 16.41 -28.32
CA THR A 298 8.12 16.63 -27.15
C THR A 298 6.63 16.47 -27.44
N THR A 299 6.23 16.32 -28.72
CA THR A 299 4.82 16.32 -29.12
C THR A 299 4.49 15.07 -29.94
N ARG A 300 3.52 14.30 -29.48
CA ARG A 300 2.96 13.16 -30.25
C ARG A 300 2.22 13.65 -31.50
N ALA A 301 2.37 12.90 -32.58
CA ALA A 301 1.53 13.09 -33.77
C ALA A 301 0.12 12.53 -33.54
N THR A 302 -0.01 11.47 -32.75
CA THR A 302 -1.30 10.84 -32.43
C THR A 302 -1.44 10.75 -30.91
N ALA A 303 -2.52 11.32 -30.37
CA ALA A 303 -2.79 11.30 -28.94
C ALA A 303 -3.02 9.87 -28.41
N LEU A 304 -2.75 9.66 -27.13
CA LEU A 304 -3.20 8.50 -26.38
C LEU A 304 -4.52 8.81 -25.70
N VAL A 305 -5.43 7.86 -25.69
CA VAL A 305 -6.74 7.94 -25.01
C VAL A 305 -6.97 6.68 -24.20
N TYR A 306 -7.85 6.76 -23.21
CA TYR A 306 -8.24 5.59 -22.42
C TYR A 306 -9.41 4.86 -23.07
N GLN A 307 -9.24 3.55 -23.32
CA GLN A 307 -10.30 2.61 -23.61
C GLN A 307 -10.43 1.65 -22.42
N ASP A 308 -11.52 1.77 -21.67
CA ASP A 308 -11.77 0.96 -20.46
C ASP A 308 -10.59 0.95 -19.46
N GLY A 309 -9.93 2.11 -19.28
CA GLY A 309 -8.80 2.28 -18.37
C GLY A 309 -7.43 1.85 -18.95
N VAL A 310 -7.35 1.42 -20.21
CA VAL A 310 -6.11 1.07 -20.90
C VAL A 310 -5.76 2.15 -21.92
N LEU A 311 -4.50 2.59 -21.96
CA LEU A 311 -4.03 3.55 -22.98
C LEU A 311 -3.97 2.89 -24.35
N VAL A 312 -4.63 3.53 -25.31
CA VAL A 312 -4.68 3.13 -26.71
C VAL A 312 -4.44 4.34 -27.62
N LYS A 313 -4.16 4.09 -28.88
CA LYS A 313 -4.03 5.11 -29.92
C LYS A 313 -5.38 5.80 -30.17
N SER A 314 -5.42 7.12 -30.16
CA SER A 314 -6.61 7.89 -30.53
C SER A 314 -7.07 7.55 -31.95
N GLY A 315 -8.37 7.30 -32.14
CA GLY A 315 -8.94 6.86 -33.41
C GLY A 315 -8.62 5.40 -33.77
N GLY A 316 -7.99 4.62 -32.86
CA GLY A 316 -7.62 3.23 -33.09
C GLY A 316 -7.56 2.43 -31.82
N ALA A 317 -8.70 2.19 -31.15
CA ALA A 317 -8.78 1.48 -29.86
C ALA A 317 -8.16 0.07 -29.88
N ALA A 318 -8.03 -0.55 -31.07
CA ALA A 318 -7.34 -1.83 -31.24
C ALA A 318 -5.82 -1.74 -30.96
N PHE A 319 -5.21 -0.56 -31.01
CA PHE A 319 -3.77 -0.36 -30.83
C PHE A 319 -3.47 -0.01 -29.38
N ARG A 320 -3.13 -1.02 -28.59
CA ARG A 320 -2.73 -0.85 -27.18
C ARG A 320 -1.34 -0.26 -27.10
N TYR A 321 -1.19 0.83 -26.34
CA TYR A 321 0.09 1.46 -26.09
C TYR A 321 0.96 0.61 -25.15
N LEU A 322 2.24 0.46 -25.48
CA LEU A 322 3.21 -0.30 -24.68
C LEU A 322 4.32 0.58 -24.08
N GLY A 323 4.72 1.61 -24.81
CA GLY A 323 5.84 2.47 -24.40
C GLY A 323 6.33 3.32 -25.56
N THR A 324 7.45 3.99 -25.34
CA THR A 324 8.06 4.95 -26.30
C THR A 324 9.56 4.70 -26.39
N PHE A 325 10.12 4.82 -27.58
CA PHE A 325 11.57 4.85 -27.76
C PHE A 325 12.01 6.10 -28.55
N TYR A 326 13.30 6.42 -28.46
CA TYR A 326 13.90 7.55 -29.17
C TYR A 326 15.00 7.08 -30.11
N THR A 327 15.02 7.53 -31.34
CA THR A 327 15.98 7.11 -32.37
C THR A 327 17.29 7.88 -32.23
N THR A 328 18.42 7.14 -32.27
CA THR A 328 19.77 7.71 -32.29
C THR A 328 20.35 7.90 -33.69
N SER A 329 19.78 7.17 -34.65
CA SER A 329 20.03 7.31 -36.09
C SER A 329 18.77 6.94 -36.85
N THR A 330 18.82 6.90 -38.19
CA THR A 330 17.68 6.52 -39.03
C THR A 330 17.26 5.06 -38.87
N THR A 331 18.09 4.21 -38.29
CA THR A 331 17.84 2.77 -38.15
C THR A 331 18.06 2.23 -36.73
N GLN A 332 18.40 3.10 -35.77
CA GLN A 332 18.90 2.63 -34.47
C GLN A 332 18.28 3.39 -33.29
N THR A 333 18.23 2.68 -32.16
CA THR A 333 17.94 3.21 -30.83
C THR A 333 18.96 2.69 -29.82
N GLU A 334 18.89 3.17 -28.56
CA GLU A 334 19.86 2.86 -27.51
C GLU A 334 19.15 2.73 -26.14
N ASP A 335 19.60 1.80 -25.30
CA ASP A 335 19.30 1.76 -23.85
C ASP A 335 20.61 1.47 -23.11
N SER A 336 21.29 2.52 -22.68
CA SER A 336 22.58 2.46 -21.99
C SER A 336 22.53 3.15 -20.63
N ALA A 337 23.59 2.99 -19.84
CA ALA A 337 23.66 3.64 -18.53
C ALA A 337 23.54 5.16 -18.59
N ALA A 338 23.94 5.81 -19.68
CA ALA A 338 23.81 7.26 -19.88
C ALA A 338 22.55 7.66 -20.63
N LYS A 339 21.96 6.77 -21.43
CA LYS A 339 20.85 7.08 -22.33
C LYS A 339 19.74 6.03 -22.23
N ARG A 340 18.68 6.37 -21.55
CA ARG A 340 17.48 5.53 -21.41
C ARG A 340 16.46 5.91 -22.50
N PHE A 341 16.70 5.45 -23.71
CA PHE A 341 15.88 5.76 -24.88
C PHE A 341 14.82 4.70 -25.20
N LEU A 342 14.58 3.79 -24.27
CA LEU A 342 13.44 2.89 -24.27
C LEU A 342 12.66 3.03 -22.96
N TRP A 343 11.43 3.53 -23.03
CA TRP A 343 10.54 3.73 -21.90
C TRP A 343 9.33 2.80 -22.00
N ASN A 344 9.09 2.03 -20.94
CA ASN A 344 7.97 1.11 -20.81
C ASN A 344 6.80 1.79 -20.11
N TYR A 345 5.56 1.58 -20.57
CA TYR A 345 4.37 1.96 -19.82
C TYR A 345 4.00 0.90 -18.77
N TYR A 346 4.16 -0.37 -19.10
CA TYR A 346 3.88 -1.50 -18.20
C TYR A 346 5.16 -2.10 -17.63
N ASN A 347 5.03 -2.68 -16.43
CA ASN A 347 6.09 -3.47 -15.79
C ASN A 347 7.42 -2.72 -15.67
N ARG A 348 7.36 -1.42 -15.44
CA ARG A 348 8.54 -0.58 -15.24
C ARG A 348 9.37 -1.04 -14.07
N VAL A 349 10.67 -0.87 -14.16
CA VAL A 349 11.63 -1.15 -13.10
C VAL A 349 12.58 0.04 -12.93
N PHE A 350 13.15 0.17 -11.75
CA PHE A 350 14.20 1.17 -11.54
C PHE A 350 15.43 0.82 -12.37
N ARG A 351 15.86 1.77 -13.21
CA ARG A 351 17.07 1.67 -14.02
C ARG A 351 18.14 2.60 -13.45
N ASN A 352 19.34 2.05 -13.24
CA ASN A 352 20.49 2.89 -12.92
C ASN A 352 20.82 3.81 -14.10
N TRP A 353 21.12 5.06 -13.78
CA TRP A 353 21.35 6.09 -14.77
C TRP A 353 22.61 6.85 -14.34
N ILE A 354 23.67 6.76 -15.12
CA ILE A 354 24.98 7.31 -14.74
C ILE A 354 25.81 7.65 -15.96
N LYS A 355 26.48 8.80 -15.87
CA LYS A 355 27.58 9.20 -16.74
C LYS A 355 28.73 9.75 -15.89
N THR A 356 29.91 9.19 -16.09
CA THR A 356 31.16 9.62 -15.45
C THR A 356 32.03 10.37 -16.44
N SER A 357 32.87 11.27 -15.94
CA SER A 357 33.93 11.88 -16.75
C SER A 357 35.10 10.91 -16.95
N GLY A 358 35.63 10.82 -18.16
CA GLY A 358 36.90 10.17 -18.46
C GLY A 358 38.13 11.05 -18.24
N THR A 359 37.91 12.36 -17.97
CA THR A 359 38.99 13.34 -17.74
C THR A 359 39.28 13.43 -16.24
N ALA A 360 40.54 13.27 -15.86
CA ALA A 360 40.95 13.27 -14.44
C ALA A 360 40.69 14.64 -13.79
N SER A 361 41.04 15.72 -14.44
CA SER A 361 40.79 17.08 -13.96
C SER A 361 40.77 18.08 -15.10
N TRP A 362 40.13 19.20 -14.87
CA TRP A 362 40.09 20.36 -15.78
C TRP A 362 39.93 21.66 -15.00
N THR A 363 40.07 22.80 -15.67
CA THR A 363 39.90 24.11 -15.05
C THR A 363 38.68 24.82 -15.63
N TYR A 364 37.89 25.45 -14.76
CA TYR A 364 36.84 26.38 -15.14
C TYR A 364 36.57 27.37 -14.00
N THR A 365 36.79 28.63 -14.24
CA THR A 365 36.73 29.71 -13.24
C THR A 365 35.89 30.87 -13.80
N ILE A 366 34.61 30.63 -14.08
CA ILE A 366 33.71 31.65 -14.61
C ILE A 366 32.37 31.57 -13.88
N ALA A 367 31.79 32.74 -13.56
CA ALA A 367 30.54 32.88 -12.82
C ALA A 367 29.28 32.68 -13.71
N THR A 368 29.35 31.71 -14.61
CA THR A 368 28.20 31.24 -15.41
C THR A 368 28.20 29.72 -15.43
N PHE A 369 27.01 29.11 -15.42
CA PHE A 369 26.93 27.69 -15.61
C PHE A 369 27.25 27.31 -17.04
N ARG A 370 28.01 26.22 -17.19
CA ARG A 370 28.21 25.53 -18.46
C ARG A 370 28.21 24.02 -18.22
N GLN A 371 28.15 23.25 -19.28
CA GLN A 371 28.34 21.81 -19.20
C GLN A 371 29.78 21.47 -18.72
N ALA A 372 29.88 20.55 -17.77
CA ALA A 372 31.13 20.19 -17.12
C ALA A 372 32.22 19.83 -18.14
N ASN A 373 33.44 20.30 -17.91
CA ASN A 373 34.58 20.13 -18.82
C ASN A 373 34.33 20.60 -20.28
N ALA A 374 33.30 21.38 -20.54
CA ALA A 374 32.80 21.67 -21.89
C ALA A 374 32.54 20.42 -22.74
N ASP A 375 32.28 19.30 -22.11
CA ASP A 375 32.07 18.00 -22.77
C ASP A 375 30.56 17.71 -22.90
N ALA A 376 30.06 17.82 -24.14
CA ALA A 376 28.66 17.58 -24.47
C ALA A 376 28.18 16.14 -24.15
N THR A 377 29.08 15.20 -23.87
CA THR A 377 28.73 13.83 -23.49
C THR A 377 28.46 13.67 -22.00
N LEU A 378 28.83 14.67 -21.16
CA LEU A 378 28.60 14.62 -19.71
C LEU A 378 27.16 15.01 -19.38
N GLN A 379 26.24 14.16 -19.77
CA GLN A 379 24.82 14.28 -19.53
C GLN A 379 24.14 12.93 -19.44
N LEU A 380 22.95 12.93 -18.86
CA LEU A 380 21.99 11.84 -18.91
C LEU A 380 20.89 12.18 -19.90
N ASP A 381 20.43 11.20 -20.67
CA ASP A 381 19.37 11.35 -21.65
C ASP A 381 18.28 10.29 -21.45
N CYS A 382 17.02 10.67 -21.63
CA CYS A 382 15.91 9.69 -21.65
C CYS A 382 14.79 10.13 -22.59
N VAL A 383 13.91 9.17 -22.86
CA VAL A 383 12.59 9.44 -23.42
C VAL A 383 11.53 9.09 -22.39
N VAL A 384 10.49 9.91 -22.28
CA VAL A 384 9.33 9.72 -21.38
C VAL A 384 8.08 9.62 -22.21
N GLY A 385 7.42 8.48 -22.12
CA GLY A 385 6.20 8.24 -22.88
C GLY A 385 4.94 8.78 -22.20
N VAL A 386 4.87 8.78 -20.88
CA VAL A 386 3.80 9.42 -20.10
C VAL A 386 4.44 10.12 -18.90
N SER A 387 4.06 11.38 -18.67
CA SER A 387 4.61 12.20 -17.59
C SER A 387 3.88 11.90 -16.27
N GLU A 388 4.34 10.89 -15.54
CA GLU A 388 3.71 10.44 -14.29
C GLU A 388 4.70 10.04 -13.19
N ASP A 389 5.96 9.75 -13.54
CA ASP A 389 6.98 9.36 -12.56
C ASP A 389 7.96 10.49 -12.30
N SER A 390 8.37 10.60 -11.03
CA SER A 390 9.46 11.47 -10.63
C SER A 390 10.81 10.79 -10.80
N THR A 391 11.84 11.59 -11.03
CA THR A 391 13.24 11.17 -10.99
C THR A 391 14.01 12.00 -9.97
N GLU A 392 15.11 11.45 -9.50
CA GLU A 392 16.12 12.18 -8.74
C GLU A 392 17.46 12.03 -9.45
N ILE A 393 18.10 13.15 -9.72
CA ILE A 393 19.38 13.22 -10.43
C ILE A 393 20.36 14.03 -9.59
N THR A 394 21.53 13.46 -9.32
CA THR A 394 22.60 14.11 -8.57
C THR A 394 23.84 14.25 -9.45
N ALA A 395 24.35 15.47 -9.56
CA ALA A 395 25.68 15.76 -10.10
C ALA A 395 26.66 15.90 -8.92
N TYR A 396 27.81 15.27 -9.02
CA TYR A 396 28.85 15.30 -8.01
C TYR A 396 30.24 15.51 -8.63
N CYS A 397 30.99 16.45 -8.10
CA CYS A 397 32.41 16.64 -8.46
C CYS A 397 33.16 17.33 -7.32
N PRO A 398 34.33 16.84 -6.94
CA PRO A 398 35.25 17.63 -6.13
C PRO A 398 35.84 18.80 -6.92
N ALA A 399 36.01 19.94 -6.24
CA ALA A 399 36.70 21.08 -6.81
C ALA A 399 37.61 21.76 -5.76
N SER A 400 38.68 22.41 -6.21
CA SER A 400 39.61 23.17 -5.39
C SER A 400 39.89 24.52 -6.01
N ASN A 401 40.13 25.53 -5.17
CA ASN A 401 40.58 26.85 -5.58
C ASN A 401 41.32 27.51 -4.41
N ALA A 402 42.54 27.95 -4.64
CA ALA A 402 43.40 28.55 -3.60
C ALA A 402 42.82 29.86 -2.99
N SER A 403 41.93 30.54 -3.69
CA SER A 403 41.35 31.82 -3.27
C SER A 403 40.13 31.67 -2.32
N GLY A 404 39.75 30.46 -1.92
CA GLY A 404 38.61 30.23 -0.99
C GLY A 404 37.28 30.76 -1.53
N ILE A 405 36.99 30.53 -2.79
CA ILE A 405 35.80 31.01 -3.49
C ILE A 405 34.65 29.99 -3.52
N LEU A 406 33.45 30.49 -3.78
CA LEU A 406 32.29 29.63 -3.98
C LEU A 406 32.40 28.91 -5.34
N VAL A 407 32.20 27.62 -5.32
CA VAL A 407 32.10 26.70 -6.45
C VAL A 407 30.82 25.87 -6.36
N SER A 408 30.21 25.54 -7.48
CA SER A 408 28.97 24.78 -7.53
C SER A 408 28.94 23.81 -8.70
N THR A 409 28.44 22.63 -8.50
CA THR A 409 27.96 21.80 -9.60
C THR A 409 26.47 22.02 -9.81
N GLY A 410 25.91 21.56 -10.90
CA GLY A 410 24.49 21.72 -11.19
C GLY A 410 23.95 20.63 -12.12
N VAL A 411 22.64 20.60 -12.25
CA VAL A 411 21.93 19.75 -13.22
C VAL A 411 21.09 20.67 -14.10
N GLY A 412 21.37 20.69 -15.39
CA GLY A 412 20.50 21.32 -16.37
C GLY A 412 19.29 20.43 -16.68
N VAL A 413 18.17 21.02 -17.01
CA VAL A 413 17.01 20.32 -17.56
C VAL A 413 16.74 20.87 -18.94
N ASN A 414 17.06 20.09 -19.97
CA ASN A 414 16.97 20.50 -21.37
C ASN A 414 17.75 21.81 -21.66
N SER A 415 18.79 22.11 -20.87
CA SER A 415 19.61 23.30 -20.96
C SER A 415 21.05 23.02 -20.52
N THR A 416 22.02 23.47 -21.29
CA THR A 416 23.45 23.35 -20.99
C THR A 416 24.00 24.52 -20.18
N THR A 417 23.17 25.53 -19.88
CA THR A 417 23.60 26.77 -19.22
C THR A 417 22.70 27.24 -18.08
N VAL A 418 21.52 26.60 -17.91
CA VAL A 418 20.57 26.91 -16.84
C VAL A 418 20.55 25.78 -15.85
N ASN A 419 20.92 26.06 -14.60
CA ASN A 419 20.81 25.07 -13.51
C ASN A 419 19.39 25.00 -12.98
N SER A 420 18.89 23.79 -12.87
CA SER A 420 17.54 23.46 -12.32
C SER A 420 17.62 22.70 -11.00
N ALA A 421 18.82 22.34 -10.54
CA ALA A 421 19.00 21.59 -9.29
C ALA A 421 19.09 22.54 -8.08
N GLN A 422 18.79 21.99 -6.91
CA GLN A 422 19.22 22.61 -5.66
C GLN A 422 20.74 22.41 -5.55
N THR A 423 21.47 23.52 -5.55
CA THR A 423 22.94 23.52 -5.48
C THR A 423 23.41 23.72 -4.06
N GLY A 424 24.22 22.79 -3.57
CA GLY A 424 25.13 23.05 -2.49
C GLY A 424 26.40 23.68 -3.03
N GLY A 425 26.60 24.99 -2.82
CA GLY A 425 27.89 25.61 -3.06
C GLY A 425 28.84 25.36 -1.90
N SER A 426 30.14 25.27 -2.16
CA SER A 426 31.16 25.13 -1.13
C SER A 426 32.35 26.08 -1.41
N ALA A 427 32.93 26.59 -0.34
CA ALA A 427 34.15 27.39 -0.48
C ALA A 427 35.36 26.47 -0.65
N ALA A 428 36.02 26.53 -1.78
CA ALA A 428 37.26 25.80 -2.04
C ALA A 428 38.45 26.62 -1.54
N GLY A 429 39.01 26.25 -0.40
CA GLY A 429 40.12 26.96 0.22
C GLY A 429 41.48 26.24 0.01
N GLY A 430 41.88 25.97 -1.22
CA GLY A 430 43.10 25.23 -1.56
C GLY A 430 42.97 23.72 -1.58
N ASN A 431 42.12 23.15 -0.74
CA ASN A 431 41.85 21.72 -0.73
C ASN A 431 40.63 21.39 -1.61
N ALA A 432 40.60 20.19 -2.17
CA ALA A 432 39.43 19.71 -2.91
C ALA A 432 38.28 19.45 -1.96
N VAL A 433 37.13 20.03 -2.25
CA VAL A 433 35.85 19.80 -1.53
C VAL A 433 34.86 19.09 -2.46
N GLY A 434 34.18 18.07 -1.96
CA GLY A 434 33.13 17.38 -2.68
C GLY A 434 31.87 18.25 -2.76
N ILE A 435 31.35 18.45 -3.98
CA ILE A 435 30.16 19.27 -4.23
C ILE A 435 29.12 18.39 -4.87
N ALA A 436 27.91 18.46 -4.37
CA ALA A 436 26.76 17.74 -4.92
C ALA A 436 25.59 18.69 -5.18
N SER A 437 24.86 18.44 -6.24
CA SER A 437 23.61 19.14 -6.56
C SER A 437 22.57 18.12 -6.99
N THR A 438 21.37 18.24 -6.45
CA THR A 438 20.28 17.28 -6.71
C THR A 438 19.09 17.98 -7.34
N TYR A 439 18.59 17.40 -8.41
CA TYR A 439 17.34 17.75 -9.07
C TYR A 439 16.31 16.65 -8.82
N SER A 440 15.09 17.02 -8.45
CA SER A 440 13.98 16.09 -8.26
C SER A 440 12.69 16.69 -8.80
N ALA A 441 12.08 16.04 -9.78
CA ALA A 441 10.78 16.43 -10.34
C ALA A 441 10.16 15.31 -11.17
N VAL A 442 8.87 15.46 -11.51
CA VAL A 442 8.21 14.67 -12.55
C VAL A 442 8.76 15.08 -13.92
N LEU A 443 9.14 14.10 -14.73
CA LEU A 443 9.75 14.36 -16.02
C LEU A 443 8.72 14.80 -17.06
N PRO A 444 9.02 15.83 -17.87
CA PRO A 444 8.20 16.21 -19.02
C PRO A 444 8.11 15.10 -20.07
N LEU A 445 7.03 15.14 -20.83
CA LEU A 445 6.81 14.24 -21.95
C LEU A 445 7.89 14.40 -23.03
N GLY A 446 8.33 13.30 -23.64
CA GLY A 446 9.26 13.27 -24.75
C GLY A 446 10.71 13.10 -24.34
N ARG A 447 11.63 13.56 -25.19
CA ARG A 447 13.06 13.51 -24.90
C ARG A 447 13.43 14.54 -23.84
N ASN A 448 14.15 14.08 -22.82
CA ASN A 448 14.75 14.95 -21.80
C ASN A 448 16.23 14.65 -21.69
N PHE A 449 17.05 15.69 -21.57
CA PHE A 449 18.48 15.57 -21.33
C PHE A 449 18.89 16.42 -20.12
N PHE A 450 19.83 15.90 -19.36
CA PHE A 450 20.26 16.45 -18.08
C PHE A 450 21.77 16.61 -18.11
N PRO A 451 22.29 17.77 -18.60
CA PRO A 451 23.70 18.07 -18.53
C PRO A 451 24.19 18.21 -17.10
N TRP A 452 25.34 17.63 -16.81
CA TRP A 452 26.09 17.96 -15.63
C TRP A 452 26.71 19.35 -15.84
N LEU A 453 26.40 20.29 -14.94
CA LEU A 453 26.83 21.67 -15.01
C LEU A 453 27.90 21.95 -13.95
N GLU A 454 28.77 22.92 -14.26
CA GLU A 454 29.79 23.49 -13.39
C GLU A 454 29.72 25.02 -13.37
N TRP A 455 30.04 25.59 -12.22
CA TRP A 455 30.06 27.03 -11.99
C TRP A 455 31.10 27.39 -10.93
N SER A 456 31.80 28.53 -11.09
CA SER A 456 32.77 29.01 -10.12
C SER A 456 32.76 30.53 -10.08
N THR A 457 32.94 31.13 -8.90
CA THR A 457 33.23 32.56 -8.82
C THR A 457 34.45 32.87 -9.65
N ALA A 458 34.43 33.98 -10.41
CA ALA A 458 35.49 34.40 -11.34
C ALA A 458 36.71 34.96 -10.59
N SER A 459 37.41 34.14 -9.82
CA SER A 459 38.61 34.50 -9.06
C SER A 459 39.51 33.28 -8.85
N GLY A 460 40.82 33.48 -8.92
CA GLY A 460 41.79 32.40 -8.83
C GLY A 460 41.66 31.36 -9.96
N THR A 461 42.14 30.17 -9.72
CA THR A 461 41.99 29.04 -10.65
C THR A 461 41.20 27.92 -9.95
N THR A 462 40.00 27.59 -10.44
CA THR A 462 39.24 26.45 -9.98
C THR A 462 39.61 25.22 -10.78
N THR A 463 40.06 24.19 -10.07
CA THR A 463 40.34 22.86 -10.61
C THR A 463 39.23 21.90 -10.18
N TRP A 464 38.61 21.30 -11.14
CA TRP A 464 37.61 20.25 -10.99
C TRP A 464 38.29 18.90 -11.12
N SER A 465 38.03 17.95 -10.20
CA SER A 465 38.75 16.67 -10.11
C SER A 465 37.73 15.51 -10.17
N ALA A 466 37.53 14.94 -11.36
CA ALA A 466 36.47 13.97 -11.58
C ALA A 466 36.95 12.50 -11.54
N LEU A 467 38.25 12.24 -11.75
CA LEU A 467 38.74 10.86 -11.79
C LEU A 467 40.06 10.74 -10.98
N SER A 468 39.97 10.05 -9.86
CA SER A 468 41.14 9.62 -9.08
C SER A 468 40.83 8.31 -8.39
N ALA A 469 41.83 7.71 -7.73
CA ALA A 469 41.66 6.48 -6.98
C ALA A 469 40.53 6.56 -5.92
N ASN A 470 40.27 7.77 -5.40
CA ASN A 470 39.29 7.99 -4.30
C ASN A 470 38.07 8.82 -4.72
N ASN A 471 38.02 9.36 -5.92
CA ASN A 471 36.95 10.27 -6.38
C ASN A 471 36.49 9.89 -7.77
N LEU A 472 35.15 9.79 -7.91
CA LEU A 472 34.50 9.60 -9.19
C LEU A 472 33.44 10.69 -9.40
N GLY A 473 33.79 11.73 -10.15
CA GLY A 473 32.87 12.76 -10.60
C GLY A 473 31.85 12.14 -11.56
N SER A 474 30.59 12.41 -11.32
CA SER A 474 29.52 11.81 -12.11
C SER A 474 28.24 12.64 -12.05
N ILE A 475 27.42 12.51 -13.08
CA ILE A 475 25.97 12.74 -12.98
C ILE A 475 25.28 11.39 -12.96
N ARG A 476 24.39 11.20 -11.99
CA ARG A 476 23.72 9.92 -11.76
C ARG A 476 22.30 10.10 -11.25
N GLY A 477 21.45 9.13 -11.49
CA GLY A 477 20.06 9.12 -11.01
C GLY A 477 19.40 7.77 -11.14
N ARG A 478 18.10 7.76 -10.95
CA ARG A 478 17.23 6.59 -11.14
C ARG A 478 16.05 6.99 -12.00
N LEU A 479 15.69 6.13 -12.92
CA LEU A 479 14.55 6.28 -13.81
C LEU A 479 13.68 5.05 -13.72
N MET A 480 12.36 5.23 -13.65
CA MET A 480 11.37 4.17 -13.87
C MET A 480 11.16 3.99 -15.38
N ALA A 481 11.62 2.87 -15.93
CA ALA A 481 11.50 2.58 -17.37
C ALA A 481 11.34 1.09 -17.69
#